data_ee3709a5a9139edabe2a5744af497cd1
#
_entry.id   ee3709a5a9139edabe2a5744af497cd1
#
_cell.length_a   1.000
_cell.length_b   1.000
_cell.length_c   1.000
_cell.angle_alpha   90.00
_cell.angle_beta   90.00
_cell.angle_gamma   90.00
#
_symmetry.space_group_name_H-M   'P 1'
#
loop_
_entity.id
_entity.type
_entity.pdbx_description
1 polymer ?
#
loop_
_entity_poly.entity_id
_entity_poly.type
_entity_poly.pdbx_seq_one_letter_code
_entity_poly.pdbx_strand_id
1 'polypeptide(L)' 'MPVITIDIGKLDKEKKAGLVRELTAKASEVTQIPADKFIVLINEMERDNIGCGGKLLSELL' A
#
# COMPACT_ATOMS: atom_id res chain seq x y z
N MET A 1 14.67 -11.52 0.41
CA MET A 1 14.06 -10.24 0.84
C MET A 1 12.71 -10.06 0.16
N PRO A 2 11.64 -10.43 0.83
CA PRO A 2 10.31 -10.25 0.23
C PRO A 2 9.91 -8.78 0.19
N VAL A 3 9.22 -8.39 -0.87
CA VAL A 3 8.75 -7.02 -1.06
C VAL A 3 7.24 -7.05 -1.29
N ILE A 4 6.51 -6.23 -0.54
CA ILE A 4 5.08 -6.04 -0.72
C ILE A 4 4.89 -4.62 -1.21
N THR A 5 4.18 -4.47 -2.32
CA THR A 5 3.92 -3.15 -2.90
C THR A 5 2.43 -2.91 -2.92
N ILE A 6 2.01 -1.73 -2.48
CA ILE A 6 0.61 -1.34 -2.55
C ILE A 6 0.47 0.04 -3.18
N ASP A 7 -0.47 0.15 -4.11
CA ASP A 7 -0.85 1.42 -4.71
C ASP A 7 -2.18 1.82 -4.08
N ILE A 8 -2.23 3.02 -3.53
CA ILE A 8 -3.38 3.45 -2.75
C ILE A 8 -3.51 4.96 -2.79
N GLY A 9 -4.68 5.46 -2.44
CA GLY A 9 -4.86 6.88 -2.23
C GLY A 9 -4.12 7.35 -0.97
N LYS A 10 -4.18 8.63 -0.69
CA LYS A 10 -3.45 9.21 0.44
C LYS A 10 -3.97 8.73 1.78
N LEU A 11 -3.05 8.40 2.66
CA LEU A 11 -3.33 8.04 4.04
C LEU A 11 -2.45 8.87 4.96
N ASP A 12 -2.90 9.06 6.19
CA ASP A 12 -2.06 9.69 7.20
C ASP A 12 -0.97 8.71 7.66
N LYS A 13 0.02 9.23 8.35
CA LYS A 13 1.18 8.45 8.80
C LYS A 13 0.77 7.29 9.71
N GLU A 14 -0.20 7.52 10.58
CA GLU A 14 -0.66 6.52 11.53
C GLU A 14 -1.29 5.31 10.83
N LYS A 15 -2.13 5.57 9.83
CA LYS A 15 -2.74 4.51 9.04
C LYS A 15 -1.71 3.76 8.22
N LYS A 16 -0.73 4.47 7.65
CA LYS A 16 0.36 3.80 6.93
C LYS A 16 1.15 2.89 7.84
N ALA A 17 1.47 3.34 9.04
CA ALA A 17 2.20 2.51 10.01
C ALA A 17 1.41 1.25 10.35
N GLY A 18 0.11 1.38 10.55
CA GLY A 18 -0.76 0.23 10.81
C GLY A 18 -0.80 -0.74 9.63
N LEU A 19 -0.92 -0.19 8.43
CA LEU A 19 -0.96 -1.00 7.21
C LEU A 19 0.33 -1.80 7.03
N VAL A 20 1.47 -1.15 7.18
CA VAL A 20 2.78 -1.81 7.08
C VAL A 20 2.89 -2.92 8.13
N ARG A 21 2.51 -2.63 9.37
CA ARG A 21 2.58 -3.60 10.47
C ARG A 21 1.72 -4.84 10.18
N GLU A 22 0.47 -4.62 9.78
CA GLU A 22 -0.46 -5.74 9.59
C GLU A 22 -0.15 -6.55 8.34
N LEU A 23 0.23 -5.89 7.24
CA LEU A 23 0.62 -6.61 6.02
C LEU A 23 1.86 -7.45 6.28
N THR A 24 2.85 -6.90 6.98
CA THR A 24 4.08 -7.63 7.31
C THR A 24 3.76 -8.82 8.22
N ALA A 25 2.94 -8.62 9.24
CA ALA A 25 2.61 -9.69 10.18
C ALA A 25 1.93 -10.86 9.48
N LYS A 26 0.95 -10.58 8.63
CA LYS A 26 0.23 -11.65 7.93
C LYS A 26 1.12 -12.35 6.92
N ALA A 27 1.88 -11.59 6.16
CA ALA A 27 2.79 -12.18 5.17
C ALA A 27 3.86 -13.03 5.84
N SER A 28 4.39 -12.58 6.96
CA SER A 28 5.36 -13.36 7.74
C SER A 28 4.74 -14.67 8.25
N GLU A 29 3.53 -14.59 8.76
CA GLU A 29 2.79 -15.78 9.24
C GLU A 29 2.60 -16.81 8.14
N VAL A 30 2.13 -16.38 6.98
CA VAL A 30 1.81 -17.29 5.87
C VAL A 30 3.07 -17.88 5.26
N THR A 31 4.12 -17.07 5.08
CA THR A 31 5.33 -17.51 4.39
C THR A 31 6.35 -18.17 5.31
N GLN A 32 6.20 -18.03 6.63
CA GLN A 32 7.20 -18.49 7.61
C GLN A 32 8.54 -17.79 7.45
N ILE A 33 8.56 -16.62 6.81
CA ILE A 33 9.75 -15.78 6.70
C ILE A 33 9.70 -14.75 7.82
N PRO A 34 10.81 -14.51 8.56
CA PRO A 34 10.80 -13.53 9.65
C PRO A 34 10.35 -12.14 9.20
N ALA A 35 9.57 -11.47 10.03
CA ALA A 35 9.01 -10.16 9.72
C ALA A 35 10.10 -9.12 9.37
N ASP A 36 11.26 -9.19 10.00
CA ASP A 36 12.33 -8.23 9.76
C ASP A 36 12.97 -8.33 8.37
N LYS A 37 12.58 -9.36 7.59
CA LYS A 37 13.08 -9.51 6.22
C LYS A 37 12.17 -8.83 5.20
N PHE A 38 10.98 -8.40 5.59
CA PHE A 38 10.01 -7.81 4.67
C PHE A 38 10.24 -6.32 4.45
N ILE A 39 10.01 -5.91 3.21
CA ILE A 39 9.97 -4.49 2.84
C ILE A 39 8.58 -4.22 2.30
N VAL A 40 7.94 -3.15 2.76
CA VAL A 40 6.63 -2.74 2.26
C VAL A 40 6.78 -1.36 1.63
N LEU A 41 6.37 -1.25 0.38
CA LEU A 41 6.42 -0.01 -0.37
C LEU A 41 5.00 0.48 -0.60
N ILE A 42 4.72 1.72 -0.19
CA ILE A 42 3.42 2.33 -0.35
C ILE A 42 3.53 3.44 -1.39
N ASN A 43 2.80 3.30 -2.49
CA ASN A 43 2.73 4.31 -3.53
C ASN A 43 1.42 5.07 -3.37
N GLU A 44 1.51 6.31 -2.90
CA GLU A 44 0.31 7.14 -2.73
C GLU A 44 0.00 7.86 -4.03
N MET A 45 -1.26 7.83 -4.43
CA MET A 45 -1.71 8.42 -5.68
C MET A 45 -2.70 9.55 -5.43
N GLU A 46 -2.45 10.69 -6.08
CA GLU A 46 -3.43 11.77 -6.15
C GLU A 46 -4.53 11.36 -7.12
N ARG A 47 -5.77 11.80 -6.86
CA ARG A 47 -6.88 11.51 -7.78
C ARG A 47 -6.65 12.09 -9.16
N ASP A 48 -5.87 13.16 -9.26
CA ASP A 48 -5.51 13.76 -10.55
C ASP A 48 -4.53 12.90 -11.35
N ASN A 49 -3.96 11.88 -10.73
CA ASN A 49 -3.01 10.97 -11.38
C ASN A 49 -3.62 9.61 -11.68
N ILE A 50 -4.93 9.47 -11.49
CA ILE A 50 -5.62 8.20 -11.72
C ILE A 50 -6.69 8.41 -12.79
N GLY A 51 -6.61 7.61 -13.84
CA GLY A 51 -7.59 7.63 -14.92
C GLY A 51 -8.49 6.42 -14.85
N CYS A 52 -9.77 6.62 -15.11
CA CYS A 52 -10.76 5.56 -15.17
C CYS A 52 -11.76 5.85 -16.29
N GLY A 53 -11.82 4.96 -17.28
CA GLY A 53 -12.74 5.15 -18.41
C GLY A 53 -12.47 6.39 -19.24
N GLY A 54 -11.22 6.83 -19.29
CA GLY A 54 -10.83 8.03 -20.04
C GLY A 54 -11.01 9.33 -19.29
N LYS A 55 -11.38 9.28 -18.01
CA LYS A 55 -11.53 10.47 -17.17
C LYS A 55 -10.67 10.35 -15.92
N LEU A 56 -10.27 11.48 -15.39
CA LEU A 56 -9.55 11.52 -14.13
C LEU A 56 -10.48 11.13 -12.97
N LEU A 57 -9.96 10.40 -12.02
CA LEU A 57 -10.75 10.02 -10.84
C LEU A 57 -11.25 11.26 -10.10
N SER A 58 -10.46 12.34 -10.08
CA SER A 58 -10.85 13.60 -9.45
C SER A 58 -12.08 14.24 -10.12
N GLU A 59 -12.36 13.91 -11.37
CA GLU A 59 -13.55 14.39 -12.08
C GLU A 59 -14.80 13.57 -11.73
N LEU A 60 -14.61 12.35 -11.25
CA LEU A 60 -15.70 11.41 -11.00
C LEU A 60 -16.16 11.39 -9.54
N LEU A 61 -15.31 11.82 -8.62
CA LEU A 61 -15.57 11.76 -7.17
C LEU A 61 -15.66 13.14 -6.52
#